data_3c297679d3818f0d7d673b38244f54b3
#
_entry.id   3c297679d3818f0d7d673b38244f54b3
#
_cell.length_a   1.000
_cell.length_b   1.000
_cell.length_c   1.000
_cell.angle_alpha   90.00
_cell.angle_beta   90.00
_cell.angle_gamma   90.00
#
_symmetry.space_group_name_H-M   'P 1'
#
loop_
_entity.id
_entity.type
_entity.pdbx_description
1 polymer ?
#
loop_
_entity_poly.entity_id
_entity_poly.type
_entity_poly.pdbx_seq_one_letter_code
_entity_poly.pdbx_strand_id
1 'polypeptide(L)'
;MTQAPESHPSVTVYTSARLALYDVFILGLSCSLVWKCPKRHFLDLYNRNVGTPHLDIGVGTGYFLDRCRLPVERPEITLLDLSDACLRKAARRLERYSPRVVKANALDPLDLGTARFASIALNGVLHCLPATTETKAAIFGNLKPFLEDGGVVFGSTILGSGVEHGQLARKALALYNREGVFTNLADDRDGLERTLAHEFAEQQIEVRGSFALFTARI
;
A
#
# COMPACT_ATOMS: atom_id res chain seq x y z
N MET A 1 -13.15 18.03 -13.10
CA MET A 1 -13.00 17.96 -11.62
C MET A 1 -14.03 16.95 -11.10
N THR A 2 -13.67 15.68 -11.05
CA THR A 2 -14.52 14.62 -10.49
C THR A 2 -14.00 14.35 -9.08
N GLN A 3 -14.67 14.93 -8.07
CA GLN A 3 -14.41 14.55 -6.67
C GLN A 3 -14.68 13.06 -6.54
N ALA A 4 -13.69 12.28 -6.17
CA ALA A 4 -13.92 10.91 -5.73
C ALA A 4 -14.85 10.99 -4.50
N PRO A 5 -15.96 10.23 -4.48
CA PRO A 5 -16.92 10.33 -3.39
C PRO A 5 -16.23 9.88 -2.08
N GLU A 6 -16.40 10.65 -1.03
CA GLU A 6 -16.01 10.34 0.37
C GLU A 6 -16.65 9.02 0.88
N SER A 7 -17.46 8.38 0.06
CA SER A 7 -18.29 7.20 0.35
C SER A 7 -17.77 5.89 -0.27
N HIS A 8 -16.49 5.83 -0.73
CA HIS A 8 -15.99 4.55 -1.27
C HIS A 8 -15.97 3.47 -0.17
N PRO A 9 -16.49 2.23 -0.44
CA PRO A 9 -16.59 1.17 0.56
C PRO A 9 -15.26 0.86 1.27
N SER A 10 -14.12 0.97 0.58
CA SER A 10 -12.80 0.76 1.18
C SER A 10 -12.47 1.79 2.28
N VAL A 11 -13.03 3.02 2.23
CA VAL A 11 -12.83 4.06 3.26
C VAL A 11 -13.74 3.84 4.45
N THR A 12 -14.98 3.43 4.22
CA THR A 12 -15.99 3.23 5.27
C THR A 12 -15.73 1.99 6.14
N VAL A 13 -14.97 1.02 5.63
CA VAL A 13 -14.57 -0.18 6.39
C VAL A 13 -13.61 0.14 7.55
N TYR A 14 -12.83 1.23 7.46
CA TYR A 14 -11.82 1.61 8.47
C TYR A 14 -12.39 2.51 9.58
N THR A 15 -13.31 1.97 10.38
CA THR A 15 -13.75 2.65 11.61
C THR A 15 -12.70 2.50 12.72
N SER A 16 -12.66 3.43 13.68
CA SER A 16 -11.70 3.39 14.80
C SER A 16 -11.74 2.09 15.61
N ALA A 17 -12.92 1.50 15.77
CA ALA A 17 -13.10 0.22 16.45
C ALA A 17 -12.52 -0.96 15.65
N ARG A 18 -12.72 -0.99 14.32
CA ARG A 18 -12.14 -2.02 13.45
C ARG A 18 -10.62 -1.89 13.34
N LEU A 19 -10.10 -0.67 13.30
CA LEU A 19 -8.66 -0.41 13.29
C LEU A 19 -7.95 -0.88 14.57
N ALA A 20 -8.65 -0.96 15.72
CA ALA A 20 -8.04 -1.46 16.95
C ALA A 20 -7.70 -2.95 16.88
N LEU A 21 -8.52 -3.73 16.15
CA LEU A 21 -8.35 -5.17 15.98
C LEU A 21 -7.65 -5.54 14.66
N TYR A 22 -7.44 -4.57 13.78
CA TYR A 22 -6.88 -4.76 12.44
C TYR A 22 -5.51 -5.47 12.46
N ASP A 23 -4.62 -5.01 13.31
CA ASP A 23 -3.24 -5.54 13.36
C ASP A 23 -3.20 -7.03 13.77
N VAL A 24 -4.13 -7.45 14.64
CA VAL A 24 -4.18 -8.83 15.11
C VAL A 24 -4.91 -9.73 14.11
N PHE A 25 -6.10 -9.32 13.66
CA PHE A 25 -6.95 -10.15 12.82
C PHE A 25 -6.56 -10.09 11.35
N ILE A 26 -6.32 -8.91 10.81
CA ILE A 26 -6.01 -8.77 9.37
C ILE A 26 -4.52 -9.05 9.13
N LEU A 27 -3.62 -8.31 9.79
CA LEU A 27 -2.19 -8.50 9.58
C LEU A 27 -1.65 -9.79 10.22
N GLY A 28 -2.20 -10.21 11.36
CA GLY A 28 -1.79 -11.43 12.04
C GLY A 28 -2.38 -12.69 11.42
N LEU A 29 -3.69 -12.85 11.54
CA LEU A 29 -4.39 -14.09 11.21
C LEU A 29 -4.73 -14.20 9.73
N SER A 30 -5.36 -13.16 9.14
CA SER A 30 -5.80 -13.22 7.75
C SER A 30 -4.64 -13.31 6.78
N CYS A 31 -3.57 -12.50 6.95
CA CYS A 31 -2.40 -12.59 6.10
C CYS A 31 -1.75 -13.98 6.12
N SER A 32 -1.70 -14.63 7.29
CA SER A 32 -1.05 -15.94 7.42
C SER A 32 -1.94 -17.10 6.96
N LEU A 33 -3.21 -17.12 7.38
CA LEU A 33 -4.09 -18.27 7.18
C LEU A 33 -4.91 -18.19 5.89
N VAL A 34 -5.42 -17.00 5.56
CA VAL A 34 -6.23 -16.80 4.35
C VAL A 34 -5.33 -16.59 3.14
N TRP A 35 -4.46 -15.60 3.20
CA TRP A 35 -3.65 -15.16 2.06
C TRP A 35 -2.30 -15.89 1.92
N LYS A 36 -1.93 -16.71 2.90
CA LYS A 36 -0.66 -17.46 2.95
C LYS A 36 0.60 -16.58 2.76
N CYS A 37 0.51 -15.34 3.23
CA CYS A 37 1.63 -14.39 3.25
C CYS A 37 1.77 -13.80 4.67
N PRO A 38 2.49 -14.44 5.59
CA PRO A 38 2.72 -13.94 6.94
C PRO A 38 3.31 -12.52 6.96
N LYS A 39 2.89 -11.72 7.93
CA LYS A 39 3.28 -10.30 8.07
C LYS A 39 4.79 -10.04 8.12
N ARG A 40 5.62 -11.05 8.45
CA ARG A 40 7.09 -10.93 8.41
C ARG A 40 7.60 -10.55 7.00
N HIS A 41 6.96 -11.03 5.92
CA HIS A 41 7.39 -10.71 4.56
C HIS A 41 7.20 -9.23 4.23
N PHE A 42 6.12 -8.61 4.71
CA PHE A 42 5.91 -7.17 4.57
C PHE A 42 6.90 -6.37 5.43
N LEU A 43 7.19 -6.84 6.66
CA LEU A 43 8.18 -6.20 7.52
C LEU A 43 9.59 -6.28 6.90
N ASP A 44 9.94 -7.43 6.32
CA ASP A 44 11.21 -7.61 5.61
C ASP A 44 11.29 -6.72 4.36
N LEU A 45 10.14 -6.50 3.66
CA LEU A 45 10.06 -5.58 2.53
C LEU A 45 10.37 -4.15 2.96
N TYR A 46 9.75 -3.68 4.07
CA TYR A 46 10.07 -2.36 4.65
C TYR A 46 11.52 -2.28 5.07
N ASN A 47 12.04 -3.25 5.84
CA ASN A 47 13.42 -3.25 6.33
C ASN A 47 14.49 -3.17 5.23
N ARG A 48 14.18 -3.65 4.03
CA ARG A 48 15.11 -3.63 2.89
C ARG A 48 15.04 -2.34 2.08
N ASN A 49 13.90 -1.63 2.13
CA ASN A 49 13.60 -0.57 1.16
C ASN A 49 13.30 0.79 1.78
N VAL A 50 12.93 0.85 3.07
CA VAL A 50 12.60 2.13 3.69
C VAL A 50 13.85 3.02 3.76
N GLY A 51 13.74 4.21 3.18
CA GLY A 51 14.72 5.29 3.23
C GLY A 51 14.18 6.49 3.99
N THR A 52 14.88 7.60 3.94
CA THR A 52 14.43 8.90 4.47
C THR A 52 14.97 10.01 3.58
N PRO A 53 14.12 10.94 3.11
CA PRO A 53 12.68 11.08 3.39
C PRO A 53 11.83 9.91 2.87
N HIS A 54 10.73 9.57 3.58
CA HIS A 54 9.84 8.47 3.25
C HIS A 54 8.38 8.93 3.08
N LEU A 55 7.70 8.41 2.06
CA LEU A 55 6.24 8.56 1.86
C LEU A 55 5.55 7.21 1.99
N ASP A 56 4.60 7.10 2.93
CA ASP A 56 3.79 5.89 3.10
C ASP A 56 2.34 6.17 2.65
N ILE A 57 1.90 5.50 1.59
CA ILE A 57 0.59 5.68 0.95
C ILE A 57 -0.35 4.56 1.36
N GLY A 58 -1.59 4.93 1.75
CA GLY A 58 -2.54 3.98 2.31
C GLY A 58 -2.01 3.41 3.62
N VAL A 59 -1.51 4.29 4.48
CA VAL A 59 -0.73 3.95 5.69
C VAL A 59 -1.49 3.05 6.67
N GLY A 60 -2.82 2.99 6.61
CA GLY A 60 -3.66 2.17 7.48
C GLY A 60 -3.42 2.47 8.96
N THR A 61 -2.89 1.49 9.71
CA THR A 61 -2.57 1.68 11.14
C THR A 61 -1.14 2.15 11.40
N GLY A 62 -0.29 2.28 10.38
CA GLY A 62 1.13 2.59 10.51
C GLY A 62 1.98 1.44 11.10
N TYR A 63 1.43 0.21 11.11
CA TYR A 63 2.04 -0.95 11.79
C TYR A 63 3.44 -1.29 11.29
N PHE A 64 3.63 -1.37 9.97
CA PHE A 64 4.91 -1.78 9.40
C PHE A 64 5.98 -0.72 9.58
N LEU A 65 5.63 0.55 9.40
CA LEU A 65 6.55 1.67 9.59
C LEU A 65 6.97 1.83 11.07
N ASP A 66 6.05 1.52 12.01
CA ASP A 66 6.36 1.50 13.46
C ASP A 66 7.33 0.39 13.85
N ARG A 67 7.33 -0.74 13.12
CA ARG A 67 8.06 -1.95 13.46
C ARG A 67 9.30 -2.19 12.61
N CYS A 68 9.44 -1.51 11.49
CA CYS A 68 10.61 -1.65 10.64
C CYS A 68 11.85 -0.96 11.25
N ARG A 69 13.00 -1.28 10.68
CA ARG A 69 14.27 -0.65 11.01
C ARG A 69 14.45 0.57 10.11
N LEU A 70 14.24 1.75 10.67
CA LEU A 70 14.50 2.99 9.97
C LEU A 70 16.00 3.26 9.88
N PRO A 71 16.49 3.88 8.80
CA PRO A 71 17.93 4.08 8.57
C PRO A 71 18.57 5.10 9.51
N VAL A 72 17.75 5.96 10.15
CA VAL A 72 18.19 7.02 11.06
C VAL A 72 17.24 7.13 12.25
N GLU A 73 17.71 7.76 13.35
CA GLU A 73 16.90 7.96 14.57
C GLU A 73 15.75 8.95 14.38
N ARG A 74 15.94 9.96 13.53
CA ARG A 74 14.94 10.99 13.23
C ARG A 74 14.61 11.01 11.73
N PRO A 75 13.82 10.04 11.24
CA PRO A 75 13.45 9.97 9.84
C PRO A 75 12.43 11.05 9.49
N GLU A 76 12.52 11.58 8.29
CA GLU A 76 11.47 12.40 7.70
C GLU A 76 10.40 11.48 7.11
N ILE A 77 9.18 11.51 7.67
CA ILE A 77 8.08 10.65 7.29
C ILE A 77 6.88 11.48 6.87
N THR A 78 6.33 11.17 5.72
CA THR A 78 5.03 11.68 5.25
C THR A 78 4.04 10.52 5.17
N LEU A 79 2.87 10.67 5.79
CA LEU A 79 1.77 9.71 5.77
C LEU A 79 0.68 10.23 4.84
N LEU A 80 0.28 9.43 3.86
CA LEU A 80 -0.79 9.79 2.93
C LEU A 80 -1.88 8.72 2.96
N ASP A 81 -3.12 9.13 3.18
CA ASP A 81 -4.29 8.26 3.13
C ASP A 81 -5.53 9.09 2.79
N LEU A 82 -6.57 8.45 2.26
CA LEU A 82 -7.86 9.06 2.04
C LEU A 82 -8.70 9.10 3.34
N SER A 83 -8.42 8.18 4.27
CA SER A 83 -9.13 8.00 5.53
C SER A 83 -8.53 8.81 6.67
N ASP A 84 -9.28 9.79 7.18
CA ASP A 84 -8.87 10.53 8.40
C ASP A 84 -8.67 9.61 9.61
N ALA A 85 -9.41 8.49 9.69
CA ALA A 85 -9.27 7.54 10.79
C ALA A 85 -7.91 6.80 10.72
N CYS A 86 -7.49 6.40 9.51
CA CYS A 86 -6.18 5.82 9.28
C CYS A 86 -5.06 6.81 9.61
N LEU A 87 -5.15 8.03 9.06
CA LEU A 87 -4.16 9.09 9.30
C LEU A 87 -3.99 9.39 10.79
N ARG A 88 -5.08 9.60 11.53
CA ARG A 88 -5.00 9.83 12.99
C ARG A 88 -4.39 8.65 13.74
N LYS A 89 -4.75 7.42 13.36
CA LYS A 89 -4.22 6.21 14.00
C LYS A 89 -2.72 6.04 13.74
N ALA A 90 -2.29 6.20 12.50
CA ALA A 90 -0.90 6.09 12.10
C ALA A 90 -0.04 7.23 12.69
N ALA A 91 -0.50 8.48 12.61
CA ALA A 91 0.20 9.62 13.19
C ALA A 91 0.42 9.47 14.69
N ARG A 92 -0.59 9.01 15.43
CA ARG A 92 -0.45 8.72 16.87
C ARG A 92 0.54 7.60 17.15
N ARG A 93 0.55 6.54 16.34
CA ARG A 93 1.51 5.43 16.49
C ARG A 93 2.95 5.86 16.24
N LEU A 94 3.13 6.78 15.31
CA LEU A 94 4.43 7.27 14.86
C LEU A 94 4.79 8.65 15.44
N GLU A 95 4.08 9.10 16.51
CA GLU A 95 4.23 10.45 17.07
C GLU A 95 5.68 10.79 17.47
N ARG A 96 6.47 9.78 17.85
CA ARG A 96 7.90 9.95 18.16
C ARG A 96 8.75 10.46 16.99
N TYR A 97 8.25 10.34 15.76
CA TYR A 97 8.90 10.81 14.54
C TYR A 97 8.28 12.10 13.99
N SER A 98 7.20 12.61 14.62
CA SER A 98 6.49 13.81 14.19
C SER A 98 6.13 13.80 12.69
N PRO A 99 5.44 12.78 12.17
CA PRO A 99 5.23 12.64 10.74
C PRO A 99 4.36 13.76 10.16
N ARG A 100 4.66 14.18 8.94
CA ARG A 100 3.76 15.02 8.13
C ARG A 100 2.56 14.19 7.71
N VAL A 101 1.35 14.73 7.84
CA VAL A 101 0.09 14.05 7.46
C VAL A 101 -0.53 14.75 6.26
N VAL A 102 -0.88 13.98 5.23
CA VAL A 102 -1.49 14.45 3.99
C VAL A 102 -2.75 13.64 3.72
N LYS A 103 -3.92 14.28 3.69
CA LYS A 103 -5.16 13.66 3.22
C LYS A 103 -5.27 13.85 1.72
N ALA A 104 -5.10 12.77 0.96
CA ALA A 104 -5.22 12.81 -0.50
C ALA A 104 -5.65 11.44 -1.05
N ASN A 105 -6.22 11.45 -2.25
CA ASN A 105 -6.44 10.25 -3.03
C ASN A 105 -5.20 10.00 -3.90
N ALA A 106 -4.57 8.84 -3.75
CA ALA A 106 -3.36 8.50 -4.49
C ALA A 106 -3.57 8.32 -6.01
N LEU A 107 -4.83 8.19 -6.45
CA LEU A 107 -5.19 8.14 -7.88
C LEU A 107 -5.23 9.53 -8.53
N ASP A 108 -5.37 10.59 -7.75
CA ASP A 108 -5.38 11.96 -8.25
C ASP A 108 -3.96 12.52 -8.32
N PRO A 109 -3.70 13.56 -9.11
CA PRO A 109 -2.44 14.29 -9.07
C PRO A 109 -2.16 14.79 -7.63
N LEU A 110 -0.98 14.47 -7.12
CA LEU A 110 -0.60 14.82 -5.76
C LEU A 110 0.03 16.21 -5.69
N ASP A 111 -0.38 16.99 -4.69
CA ASP A 111 0.29 18.24 -4.35
C ASP A 111 1.14 18.07 -3.07
N LEU A 112 2.38 17.68 -3.27
CA LEU A 112 3.37 17.52 -2.20
C LEU A 112 4.43 18.64 -2.24
N GLY A 113 4.24 19.64 -3.10
CA GLY A 113 5.17 20.73 -3.34
C GLY A 113 6.47 20.23 -3.95
N THR A 114 7.61 20.69 -3.45
CA THR A 114 8.95 20.29 -3.91
C THR A 114 9.50 19.06 -3.20
N ALA A 115 8.69 18.37 -2.38
CA ALA A 115 9.14 17.20 -1.65
C ALA A 115 9.67 16.11 -2.59
N ARG A 116 10.76 15.46 -2.15
CA ARG A 116 11.33 14.27 -2.79
C ARG A 116 11.54 13.21 -1.72
N PHE A 117 11.44 11.95 -2.12
CA PHE A 117 11.50 10.83 -1.19
C PHE A 117 12.53 9.79 -1.67
N ALA A 118 13.37 9.37 -0.77
CA ALA A 118 14.27 8.24 -0.99
C ALA A 118 13.49 6.93 -1.12
N SER A 119 12.29 6.86 -0.52
CA SER A 119 11.42 5.69 -0.64
C SER A 119 9.94 6.04 -0.56
N ILE A 120 9.12 5.34 -1.34
CA ILE A 120 7.66 5.44 -1.33
C ILE A 120 7.08 4.04 -1.15
N ALA A 121 6.22 3.85 -0.13
CA ALA A 121 5.54 2.58 0.12
C ALA A 121 4.07 2.62 -0.31
N LEU A 122 3.58 1.50 -0.89
CA LEU A 122 2.17 1.23 -1.22
C LEU A 122 1.81 -0.19 -0.74
N ASN A 123 1.83 -0.41 0.58
CA ASN A 123 1.65 -1.74 1.11
C ASN A 123 0.16 -2.07 1.34
N GLY A 124 -0.36 -3.01 0.54
CA GLY A 124 -1.77 -3.44 0.63
C GLY A 124 -2.76 -2.42 0.06
N VAL A 125 -2.37 -1.59 -0.89
CA VAL A 125 -3.17 -0.49 -1.44
C VAL A 125 -3.83 -0.86 -2.77
N LEU A 126 -3.06 -1.37 -3.73
CA LEU A 126 -3.50 -1.49 -5.12
C LEU A 126 -4.78 -2.33 -5.31
N HIS A 127 -4.95 -3.40 -4.55
CA HIS A 127 -6.16 -4.24 -4.64
C HIS A 127 -7.43 -3.58 -4.09
N CYS A 128 -7.28 -2.49 -3.33
CA CYS A 128 -8.40 -1.70 -2.78
C CYS A 128 -8.73 -0.47 -3.64
N LEU A 129 -7.93 -0.15 -4.65
CA LEU A 129 -8.18 1.02 -5.49
C LEU A 129 -9.33 0.74 -6.46
N PRO A 130 -10.35 1.60 -6.54
CA PRO A 130 -11.48 1.44 -7.47
C PRO A 130 -11.04 1.79 -8.90
N ALA A 131 -10.38 0.84 -9.57
CA ALA A 131 -9.71 1.17 -10.81
C ALA A 131 -9.53 -0.04 -11.73
N THR A 132 -9.48 0.20 -13.03
CA THR A 132 -8.95 -0.76 -14.00
C THR A 132 -7.43 -0.87 -13.86
N THR A 133 -6.83 -1.85 -14.52
CA THR A 133 -5.36 -2.02 -14.53
C THR A 133 -4.65 -0.75 -14.99
N GLU A 134 -5.19 -0.05 -16.00
CA GLU A 134 -4.64 1.20 -16.54
C GLU A 134 -4.71 2.35 -15.52
N THR A 135 -5.81 2.45 -14.79
CA THR A 135 -5.96 3.50 -13.77
C THR A 135 -5.03 3.25 -12.58
N LYS A 136 -4.84 1.97 -12.20
CA LYS A 136 -3.84 1.60 -11.18
C LYS A 136 -2.42 1.92 -11.65
N ALA A 137 -2.13 1.79 -12.95
CA ALA A 137 -0.85 2.18 -13.53
C ALA A 137 -0.56 3.67 -13.34
N ALA A 138 -1.57 4.53 -13.47
CA ALA A 138 -1.42 5.97 -13.33
C ALA A 138 -0.89 6.40 -11.95
N ILE A 139 -1.11 5.59 -10.89
CA ILE A 139 -0.58 5.91 -9.56
C ILE A 139 0.95 6.00 -9.58
N PHE A 140 1.62 5.14 -10.33
CA PHE A 140 3.08 5.12 -10.39
C PHE A 140 3.62 6.34 -11.15
N GLY A 141 2.93 6.76 -12.22
CA GLY A 141 3.22 8.01 -12.94
C GLY A 141 3.06 9.24 -12.04
N ASN A 142 2.03 9.26 -11.18
CA ASN A 142 1.81 10.33 -10.20
C ASN A 142 2.88 10.37 -9.10
N LEU A 143 3.49 9.23 -8.77
CA LEU A 143 4.50 9.13 -7.70
C LEU A 143 5.92 9.36 -8.17
N LYS A 144 6.22 8.97 -9.41
CA LYS A 144 7.57 9.07 -9.98
C LYS A 144 8.20 10.46 -9.85
N PRO A 145 7.49 11.59 -10.08
CA PRO A 145 8.04 12.93 -9.89
C PRO A 145 8.50 13.25 -8.47
N PHE A 146 8.05 12.50 -7.48
CA PHE A 146 8.40 12.69 -6.07
C PHE A 146 9.51 11.75 -5.59
N LEU A 147 10.05 10.89 -6.44
CA LEU A 147 11.21 10.09 -6.09
C LEU A 147 12.51 10.89 -6.25
N GLU A 148 13.44 10.65 -5.36
CA GLU A 148 14.85 11.04 -5.51
C GLU A 148 15.54 10.18 -6.56
N ASP A 149 16.66 10.64 -7.09
CA ASP A 149 17.54 9.84 -7.94
C ASP A 149 17.99 8.58 -7.18
N GLY A 150 17.75 7.39 -7.78
CA GLY A 150 18.00 6.12 -7.11
C GLY A 150 16.97 5.73 -6.03
N GLY A 151 15.91 6.52 -5.86
CA GLY A 151 14.81 6.24 -4.95
C GLY A 151 14.06 4.96 -5.32
N VAL A 152 13.32 4.41 -4.35
CA VAL A 152 12.58 3.15 -4.51
C VAL A 152 11.10 3.33 -4.23
N VAL A 153 10.26 2.80 -5.11
CA VAL A 153 8.85 2.49 -4.82
C VAL A 153 8.77 1.03 -4.45
N PHE A 154 8.08 0.70 -3.34
CA PHE A 154 7.87 -0.68 -2.93
C PHE A 154 6.48 -0.88 -2.34
N GLY A 155 6.01 -2.11 -2.34
CA GLY A 155 4.70 -2.38 -1.78
C GLY A 155 4.26 -3.82 -1.94
N SER A 156 2.97 -4.03 -1.67
CA SER A 156 2.34 -5.33 -1.86
C SER A 156 0.90 -5.19 -2.31
N THR A 157 0.42 -6.20 -3.02
CA THR A 157 -0.98 -6.28 -3.43
C THR A 157 -1.46 -7.72 -3.44
N ILE A 158 -2.76 -7.94 -3.16
CA ILE A 158 -3.39 -9.25 -3.35
C ILE A 158 -3.70 -9.40 -4.84
N LEU A 159 -3.18 -10.47 -5.44
CA LEU A 159 -3.52 -10.86 -6.80
C LEU A 159 -4.90 -11.50 -6.82
N GLY A 160 -5.71 -11.19 -7.83
CA GLY A 160 -7.02 -11.80 -8.05
C GLY A 160 -6.94 -13.03 -8.93
N SER A 161 -5.92 -13.10 -9.79
CA SER A 161 -5.70 -14.18 -10.76
C SER A 161 -4.21 -14.53 -10.89
N GLY A 162 -3.90 -15.56 -11.68
CA GLY A 162 -2.53 -15.99 -11.94
C GLY A 162 -1.81 -16.68 -10.79
N VAL A 163 -2.50 -16.93 -9.66
CA VAL A 163 -1.96 -17.65 -8.49
C VAL A 163 -2.95 -18.66 -7.93
N GLU A 164 -2.45 -19.69 -7.26
CA GLU A 164 -3.31 -20.67 -6.58
C GLU A 164 -3.87 -20.13 -5.27
N HIS A 165 -5.15 -19.81 -5.27
CA HIS A 165 -5.85 -19.42 -4.05
C HIS A 165 -6.38 -20.64 -3.28
N GLY A 166 -6.11 -20.70 -1.98
CA GLY A 166 -6.77 -21.64 -1.09
C GLY A 166 -8.29 -21.36 -0.99
N GLN A 167 -9.06 -22.31 -0.46
CA GLN A 167 -10.54 -22.18 -0.37
C GLN A 167 -10.98 -20.91 0.39
N LEU A 168 -10.30 -20.57 1.49
CA LEU A 168 -10.59 -19.37 2.29
C LEU A 168 -10.29 -18.10 1.49
N ALA A 169 -9.15 -18.07 0.77
CA ALA A 169 -8.79 -16.93 -0.07
C ALA A 169 -9.81 -16.70 -1.20
N ARG A 170 -10.26 -17.76 -1.89
CA ARG A 170 -11.30 -17.65 -2.92
C ARG A 170 -12.61 -17.07 -2.38
N LYS A 171 -13.06 -17.55 -1.21
CA LYS A 171 -14.26 -17.01 -0.56
C LYS A 171 -14.08 -15.54 -0.15
N ALA A 172 -12.93 -15.18 0.40
CA ALA A 172 -12.64 -13.80 0.78
C ALA A 172 -12.54 -12.87 -0.43
N LEU A 173 -11.86 -13.28 -1.52
CA LEU A 173 -11.82 -12.54 -2.79
C LEU A 173 -13.22 -12.27 -3.34
N ALA A 174 -14.06 -13.32 -3.43
CA ALA A 174 -15.42 -13.18 -3.92
C ALA A 174 -16.26 -12.23 -3.06
N LEU A 175 -16.14 -12.32 -1.74
CA LEU A 175 -16.85 -11.46 -0.80
C LEU A 175 -16.40 -10.00 -0.91
N TYR A 176 -15.09 -9.73 -0.83
CA TYR A 176 -14.58 -8.36 -0.82
C TYR A 176 -14.76 -7.65 -2.18
N ASN A 177 -14.68 -8.39 -3.29
CA ASN A 177 -14.98 -7.82 -4.61
C ASN A 177 -16.48 -7.56 -4.77
N ARG A 178 -17.36 -8.43 -4.28
CA ARG A 178 -18.81 -8.19 -4.28
C ARG A 178 -19.21 -6.97 -3.47
N GLU A 179 -18.53 -6.73 -2.35
CA GLU A 179 -18.77 -5.58 -1.47
C GLU A 179 -18.04 -4.31 -1.91
N GLY A 180 -17.27 -4.35 -3.00
CA GLY A 180 -16.53 -3.22 -3.52
C GLY A 180 -15.35 -2.78 -2.65
N VAL A 181 -14.95 -3.61 -1.66
CA VAL A 181 -13.74 -3.37 -0.84
C VAL A 181 -12.48 -3.64 -1.66
N PHE A 182 -12.51 -4.68 -2.50
CA PHE A 182 -11.48 -4.99 -3.49
C PHE A 182 -12.01 -4.78 -4.91
N THR A 183 -11.09 -4.50 -5.83
CA THR A 183 -11.35 -4.40 -7.27
C THR A 183 -10.20 -5.04 -8.04
N ASN A 184 -9.87 -6.29 -7.70
CA ASN A 184 -8.64 -6.93 -8.12
C ASN A 184 -8.81 -8.28 -8.81
N LEU A 185 -10.03 -8.64 -9.24
CA LEU A 185 -10.26 -9.98 -9.85
C LEU A 185 -9.39 -10.24 -11.09
N ALA A 186 -9.08 -9.20 -11.85
CA ALA A 186 -8.23 -9.28 -13.04
C ALA A 186 -6.74 -9.00 -12.74
N ASP A 187 -6.40 -8.61 -11.51
CA ASP A 187 -5.02 -8.27 -11.15
C ASP A 187 -4.18 -9.55 -11.08
N ASP A 188 -3.15 -9.61 -11.89
CA ASP A 188 -2.17 -10.68 -11.90
C ASP A 188 -0.73 -10.15 -11.81
N ARG A 189 0.23 -11.07 -11.68
CA ARG A 189 1.65 -10.74 -11.60
C ARG A 189 2.15 -10.03 -12.85
N ASP A 190 1.75 -10.51 -14.02
CA ASP A 190 2.26 -10.01 -15.30
C ASP A 190 1.71 -8.61 -15.61
N GLY A 191 0.47 -8.32 -15.22
CA GLY A 191 -0.12 -6.98 -15.28
C GLY A 191 0.62 -5.99 -14.39
N LEU A 192 0.94 -6.40 -13.16
CA LEU A 192 1.74 -5.59 -12.24
C LEU A 192 3.14 -5.35 -12.80
N GLU A 193 3.80 -6.38 -13.38
CA GLU A 193 5.13 -6.26 -13.99
C GLU A 193 5.12 -5.28 -15.16
N ARG A 194 4.16 -5.40 -16.09
CA ARG A 194 4.02 -4.44 -17.21
C ARG A 194 3.80 -3.01 -16.70
N THR A 195 2.98 -2.84 -15.67
CA THR A 195 2.70 -1.53 -15.09
C THR A 195 3.97 -0.90 -14.49
N LEU A 196 4.74 -1.67 -13.73
CA LEU A 196 6.00 -1.18 -13.15
C LEU A 196 7.05 -0.92 -14.22
N ALA A 197 7.21 -1.81 -15.22
CA ALA A 197 8.18 -1.67 -16.30
C ALA A 197 7.91 -0.45 -17.20
N HIS A 198 6.67 0.04 -17.25
CA HIS A 198 6.33 1.26 -17.98
C HIS A 198 6.94 2.51 -17.33
N GLU A 199 7.03 2.54 -16.00
CA GLU A 199 7.43 3.72 -15.25
C GLU A 199 8.88 3.66 -14.73
N PHE A 200 9.41 2.45 -14.48
CA PHE A 200 10.66 2.24 -13.79
C PHE A 200 11.63 1.39 -14.61
N ALA A 201 12.92 1.71 -14.49
CA ALA A 201 13.99 0.97 -15.19
C ALA A 201 14.22 -0.42 -14.58
N GLU A 202 14.10 -0.53 -13.28
CA GLU A 202 14.32 -1.79 -12.55
C GLU A 202 13.07 -2.14 -11.72
N GLN A 203 12.64 -3.39 -11.80
CA GLN A 203 11.56 -3.93 -10.98
C GLN A 203 11.84 -5.35 -10.52
N GLN A 204 11.35 -5.68 -9.34
CA GLN A 204 11.36 -7.03 -8.80
C GLN A 204 9.98 -7.34 -8.22
N ILE A 205 9.46 -8.53 -8.51
CA ILE A 205 8.18 -9.01 -7.98
C ILE A 205 8.37 -10.41 -7.43
N GLU A 206 8.04 -10.57 -6.14
CA GLU A 206 8.02 -11.83 -5.44
C GLU A 206 6.60 -12.21 -5.08
N VAL A 207 6.13 -13.40 -5.49
CA VAL A 207 4.81 -13.91 -5.12
C VAL A 207 4.91 -14.77 -3.87
N ARG A 208 4.08 -14.47 -2.87
CA ARG A 208 3.95 -15.20 -1.60
C ARG A 208 2.48 -15.46 -1.29
N GLY A 209 2.06 -16.69 -1.42
CA GLY A 209 0.64 -17.03 -1.34
C GLY A 209 -0.17 -16.26 -2.36
N SER A 210 -1.15 -15.48 -1.90
CA SER A 210 -1.98 -14.63 -2.76
C SER A 210 -1.41 -13.22 -2.98
N PHE A 211 -0.28 -12.87 -2.36
CA PHE A 211 0.33 -11.54 -2.48
C PHE A 211 1.46 -11.50 -3.51
N ALA A 212 1.51 -10.41 -4.27
CA ALA A 212 2.71 -9.93 -4.91
C ALA A 212 3.36 -8.86 -4.02
N LEU A 213 4.65 -9.03 -3.72
CA LEU A 213 5.50 -8.03 -3.09
C LEU A 213 6.40 -7.46 -4.19
N PHE A 214 6.49 -6.15 -4.30
CA PHE A 214 7.22 -5.53 -5.39
C PHE A 214 8.16 -4.42 -4.92
N THR A 215 9.21 -4.20 -5.70
CA THR A 215 10.08 -3.04 -5.64
C THR A 215 10.31 -2.52 -7.05
N ALA A 216 10.45 -1.20 -7.20
CA ALA A 216 10.77 -0.57 -8.48
C ALA A 216 11.69 0.64 -8.27
N ARG A 217 12.63 0.89 -9.18
CA ARG A 217 13.60 2.00 -9.13
C ARG A 217 13.64 2.75 -10.45
N ILE A 218 13.95 4.04 -10.37
CA ILE A 218 14.18 4.90 -11.55
C ILE A 218 15.50 4.52 -12.20
#